data_fbe9c46ab6141a0be1642e6c1ce7f1f6
#
_entry.id   fbe9c46ab6141a0be1642e6c1ce7f1f6
#
_cell.length_a   1.000
_cell.length_b   1.000
_cell.length_c   1.000
_cell.angle_alpha   90.00
_cell.angle_beta   90.00
_cell.angle_gamma   90.00
#
_symmetry.space_group_name_H-M   'P 1'
#
loop_
_entity.id
_entity.type
_entity.pdbx_description
1 polymer ?
#
loop_
_entity_poly.entity_id
_entity_poly.type
_entity_poly.pdbx_seq_one_letter_code
_entity_poly.pdbx_strand_id
1 'polypeptide(L)'
;VAPGTSFDRREAIPIHKEVAGKMKVYHVLAEALLEQGATTVYALMTSDNMSLLGVLESKGVTIVRARSEYGAVCMADGHARQTGDVGVVAIGAGPSAAMTGTALVTAARRRSPLVVIAGDVAPTERDHLKRFPQHDFFELMAGHCLSQVSPGSVVRDTFEVFRRARSGAGPSVLNIPVNLLEAPIDFRDVERDSRYMTPAVAVAPPEPAAAAVDAAAHILSTARRPIILAGRAAAGAECRDLMMKIGDLVGALYGSSLQGQYLFDSPYDVGVVGTLGHATASRAMTEADCALVVGASLNSYTVAHGQFLASAKIIQVDIRPGAFGDTTPVDVAICSDAATGLNRILAALQDLGAGGRSEFRGDDMVKAIAEDFAQLRHYQPASGALDPRLVLDTVNRCLPRRRRIVVDAGHFAFFVVDHVRSGSPSERVWTGDFASIGLAVPVGLGVATAAGAETRTVVFVGDGGFAMSLVELDTAVRHRIPVAIVVIDDDAYGAEVRYLENRGESAHLARFDSPDFAAIARGYGCEARTVRTLEDLTSACDRIRDASGPLVIDVKVNPDVVNRQFRGRTASAASIE
;
A
#
# COMPACT_ATOMS: atom_id res chain seq x y z
N VAL A 1 1.48 -5.86 -16.58
CA VAL A 1 2.23 -7.13 -16.61
C VAL A 1 2.55 -7.42 -18.06
N ALA A 2 3.84 -7.34 -18.45
CA ALA A 2 4.28 -7.78 -19.78
C ALA A 2 4.20 -9.31 -19.84
N PRO A 3 3.70 -9.93 -20.91
CA PRO A 3 3.71 -11.37 -21.06
C PRO A 3 5.10 -11.83 -21.55
N GLY A 4 5.64 -12.84 -20.90
CA GLY A 4 6.64 -13.68 -21.54
C GLY A 4 8.02 -13.64 -20.94
N THR A 5 8.24 -14.40 -19.89
CA THR A 5 9.31 -15.39 -19.83
C THR A 5 8.72 -16.59 -19.11
N SER A 6 8.33 -17.58 -19.88
CA SER A 6 8.00 -18.91 -19.38
C SER A 6 9.27 -19.51 -18.78
N PHE A 7 9.44 -19.38 -17.49
CA PHE A 7 10.31 -20.27 -16.76
C PHE A 7 9.70 -21.67 -16.88
N ASP A 8 10.37 -22.54 -17.60
CA ASP A 8 10.00 -23.96 -17.67
C ASP A 8 10.24 -24.58 -16.30
N ARG A 9 9.16 -24.64 -15.49
CA ARG A 9 9.15 -25.11 -14.09
C ARG A 9 9.16 -26.64 -13.97
N ARG A 10 9.63 -27.36 -14.97
CA ARG A 10 9.64 -28.82 -14.93
C ARG A 10 10.94 -29.46 -14.45
N GLU A 11 11.96 -28.66 -14.17
CA GLU A 11 13.11 -29.17 -13.42
C GLU A 11 12.94 -28.72 -11.96
N ALA A 12 12.29 -29.57 -11.16
CA ALA A 12 12.44 -29.52 -9.71
C ALA A 12 13.94 -29.56 -9.45
N ILE A 13 14.51 -28.46 -8.91
CA ILE A 13 15.92 -28.41 -8.52
C ILE A 13 16.11 -29.57 -7.56
N PRO A 14 16.92 -30.58 -7.92
CA PRO A 14 17.12 -31.71 -7.05
C PRO A 14 17.81 -31.15 -5.80
N ILE A 15 17.12 -31.19 -4.65
CA ILE A 15 17.79 -31.03 -3.35
C ILE A 15 18.88 -32.10 -3.36
N HIS A 16 20.12 -31.61 -3.41
CA HIS A 16 21.28 -32.43 -3.64
C HIS A 16 21.29 -33.67 -2.75
N LYS A 17 21.43 -34.83 -3.39
CA LYS A 17 21.43 -36.18 -2.81
C LYS A 17 22.63 -36.46 -1.87
N GLU A 18 23.38 -35.47 -1.44
CA GLU A 18 24.63 -35.69 -0.68
C GLU A 18 24.72 -34.88 0.60
N VAL A 19 23.79 -35.12 1.55
CA VAL A 19 24.15 -34.94 2.98
C VAL A 19 23.54 -36.10 3.76
N ALA A 20 24.27 -37.21 3.85
CA ALA A 20 24.02 -38.25 4.84
C ALA A 20 24.44 -37.70 6.23
N GLY A 21 23.56 -36.97 6.89
CA GLY A 21 23.79 -36.39 8.21
C GLY A 21 22.53 -35.71 8.75
N LYS A 22 22.40 -35.65 10.07
CA LYS A 22 21.32 -34.88 10.71
C LYS A 22 21.52 -33.41 10.43
N MET A 23 20.61 -32.79 9.68
CA MET A 23 20.54 -31.34 9.46
C MET A 23 19.83 -30.68 10.64
N LYS A 24 19.98 -29.39 10.76
CA LYS A 24 19.14 -28.57 11.67
C LYS A 24 17.87 -28.11 10.92
N VAL A 25 16.77 -27.91 11.63
CA VAL A 25 15.50 -27.46 11.07
C VAL A 25 15.65 -26.14 10.30
N TYR A 26 16.48 -25.20 10.76
CA TYR A 26 16.72 -23.94 10.04
C TYR A 26 17.33 -24.12 8.64
N HIS A 27 18.07 -25.19 8.36
CA HIS A 27 18.52 -25.50 7.00
C HIS A 27 17.34 -25.91 6.10
N VAL A 28 16.46 -26.78 6.65
CA VAL A 28 15.27 -27.24 5.91
C VAL A 28 14.29 -26.06 5.69
N LEU A 29 14.13 -25.19 6.68
CA LEU A 29 13.34 -23.97 6.55
C LEU A 29 13.90 -23.04 5.46
N ALA A 30 15.23 -22.87 5.41
CA ALA A 30 15.85 -22.07 4.36
C ALA A 30 15.56 -22.60 2.96
N GLU A 31 15.64 -23.93 2.76
CA GLU A 31 15.26 -24.56 1.47
C GLU A 31 13.78 -24.33 1.15
N ALA A 32 12.88 -24.52 2.13
CA ALA A 32 11.46 -24.30 1.93
C ALA A 32 11.15 -22.84 1.54
N LEU A 33 11.85 -21.86 2.15
CA LEU A 33 11.71 -20.44 1.79
C LEU A 33 12.18 -20.16 0.36
N LEU A 34 13.30 -20.78 -0.07
CA LEU A 34 13.80 -20.69 -1.44
C LEU A 34 12.83 -21.34 -2.45
N GLU A 35 12.29 -22.51 -2.13
CA GLU A 35 11.26 -23.18 -2.95
C GLU A 35 10.01 -22.30 -3.10
N GLN A 36 9.70 -21.45 -2.10
CA GLN A 36 8.64 -20.46 -2.17
C GLN A 36 9.04 -19.15 -2.88
N GLY A 37 10.26 -19.07 -3.42
CA GLY A 37 10.73 -17.91 -4.20
C GLY A 37 11.22 -16.74 -3.34
N ALA A 38 11.58 -16.96 -2.08
CA ALA A 38 12.15 -15.91 -1.23
C ALA A 38 13.56 -15.53 -1.72
N THR A 39 13.68 -14.43 -2.45
CA THR A 39 14.95 -13.88 -2.94
C THR A 39 15.49 -12.76 -2.06
N THR A 40 14.62 -12.15 -1.25
CA THR A 40 14.96 -11.07 -0.32
C THR A 40 14.25 -11.30 1.00
N VAL A 41 14.98 -11.19 2.10
CA VAL A 41 14.44 -11.27 3.47
C VAL A 41 14.82 -10.02 4.23
N TYR A 42 13.83 -9.39 4.85
CA TYR A 42 14.00 -8.23 5.71
C TYR A 42 14.09 -8.69 7.16
N ALA A 43 15.10 -8.27 7.90
CA ALA A 43 15.32 -8.81 9.24
C ALA A 43 16.01 -7.84 10.18
N LEU A 44 15.63 -7.87 11.45
CA LEU A 44 16.54 -7.50 12.52
C LEU A 44 17.18 -8.78 13.04
N MET A 45 18.52 -8.85 12.99
CA MET A 45 19.26 -10.02 13.43
C MET A 45 19.22 -10.15 14.94
N THR A 46 18.85 -11.33 15.43
CA THR A 46 18.86 -11.71 16.84
C THR A 46 19.46 -13.10 17.00
N SER A 47 19.72 -13.52 18.24
CA SER A 47 20.15 -14.90 18.52
C SER A 47 19.18 -15.97 18.01
N ASP A 48 17.90 -15.60 17.88
CA ASP A 48 16.81 -16.53 17.55
C ASP A 48 16.70 -16.82 16.05
N ASN A 49 17.25 -15.96 15.17
CA ASN A 49 17.14 -16.08 13.72
C ASN A 49 18.50 -16.06 12.98
N MET A 50 19.62 -15.82 13.67
CA MET A 50 20.92 -15.62 13.01
C MET A 50 21.37 -16.84 12.19
N SER A 51 21.12 -18.07 12.67
CA SER A 51 21.47 -19.31 11.97
C SER A 51 20.71 -19.43 10.64
N LEU A 52 19.40 -19.16 10.66
CA LEU A 52 18.56 -19.14 9.46
C LEU A 52 19.05 -18.09 8.44
N LEU A 53 19.30 -16.86 8.91
CA LEU A 53 19.76 -15.75 8.06
C LEU A 53 21.12 -16.06 7.42
N GLY A 54 22.06 -16.65 8.17
CA GLY A 54 23.36 -17.06 7.64
C GLY A 54 23.25 -18.12 6.55
N VAL A 55 22.36 -19.09 6.71
CA VAL A 55 22.11 -20.12 5.68
C VAL A 55 21.47 -19.49 4.44
N LEU A 56 20.47 -18.63 4.60
CA LEU A 56 19.82 -17.94 3.48
C LEU A 56 20.82 -17.09 2.69
N GLU A 57 21.65 -16.31 3.38
CA GLU A 57 22.69 -15.49 2.74
C GLU A 57 23.70 -16.35 1.98
N SER A 58 24.14 -17.48 2.54
CA SER A 58 25.07 -18.41 1.88
C SER A 58 24.47 -19.04 0.60
N LYS A 59 23.14 -19.06 0.47
CA LYS A 59 22.40 -19.54 -0.68
C LYS A 59 22.00 -18.42 -1.66
N GLY A 60 22.52 -17.21 -1.47
CA GLY A 60 22.33 -16.09 -2.38
C GLY A 60 21.06 -15.25 -2.11
N VAL A 61 20.35 -15.49 -1.01
CA VAL A 61 19.24 -14.63 -0.61
C VAL A 61 19.77 -13.29 -0.11
N THR A 62 19.21 -12.20 -0.59
CA THR A 62 19.54 -10.86 -0.12
C THR A 62 18.95 -10.62 1.26
N ILE A 63 19.80 -10.42 2.27
CA ILE A 63 19.35 -10.09 3.64
C ILE A 63 19.43 -8.58 3.85
N VAL A 64 18.28 -7.91 3.91
CA VAL A 64 18.19 -6.49 4.24
C VAL A 64 18.07 -6.34 5.75
N ARG A 65 19.17 -5.91 6.37
CA ARG A 65 19.30 -5.82 7.84
C ARG A 65 18.72 -4.50 8.34
N ALA A 66 17.48 -4.51 8.79
CA ALA A 66 16.78 -3.37 9.39
C ALA A 66 17.38 -2.96 10.75
N ARG A 67 16.98 -1.82 11.26
CA ARG A 67 17.30 -1.33 12.61
C ARG A 67 16.16 -1.52 13.61
N SER A 68 14.99 -1.91 13.11
CA SER A 68 13.84 -2.26 13.94
C SER A 68 13.03 -3.37 13.28
N GLU A 69 12.33 -4.17 14.07
CA GLU A 69 11.39 -5.18 13.57
C GLU A 69 10.20 -4.52 12.86
N TYR A 70 9.74 -3.39 13.40
CA TYR A 70 8.78 -2.53 12.75
C TYR A 70 9.23 -2.13 11.34
N GLY A 71 10.47 -1.64 11.21
CA GLY A 71 11.06 -1.29 9.91
C GLY A 71 11.17 -2.49 8.98
N ALA A 72 11.56 -3.67 9.48
CA ALA A 72 11.64 -4.89 8.69
C ALA A 72 10.27 -5.29 8.09
N VAL A 73 9.20 -5.25 8.90
CA VAL A 73 7.83 -5.53 8.43
C VAL A 73 7.38 -4.49 7.40
N CYS A 74 7.63 -3.20 7.64
CA CYS A 74 7.30 -2.13 6.69
C CYS A 74 8.05 -2.29 5.36
N MET A 75 9.34 -2.65 5.38
CA MET A 75 10.12 -2.90 4.16
C MET A 75 9.56 -4.08 3.37
N ALA A 76 9.22 -5.19 4.04
CA ALA A 76 8.60 -6.33 3.40
C ALA A 76 7.23 -5.98 2.80
N ASP A 77 6.44 -5.16 3.48
CA ASP A 77 5.17 -4.64 2.97
C ASP A 77 5.39 -3.79 1.70
N GLY A 78 6.38 -2.89 1.72
CA GLY A 78 6.77 -2.11 0.54
C GLY A 78 7.21 -2.98 -0.63
N HIS A 79 8.00 -4.01 -0.37
CA HIS A 79 8.41 -5.02 -1.35
C HIS A 79 7.21 -5.73 -1.98
N ALA A 80 6.30 -6.24 -1.14
CA ALA A 80 5.10 -6.93 -1.59
C ALA A 80 4.18 -6.02 -2.42
N ARG A 81 4.00 -4.77 -2.02
CA ARG A 81 3.22 -3.77 -2.78
C ARG A 81 3.83 -3.44 -4.14
N GLN A 82 5.17 -3.49 -4.25
CA GLN A 82 5.89 -3.21 -5.49
C GLN A 82 5.87 -4.39 -6.46
N THR A 83 6.05 -5.61 -5.96
CA THR A 83 6.20 -6.82 -6.78
C THR A 83 4.87 -7.54 -7.04
N GLY A 84 3.92 -7.41 -6.12
CA GLY A 84 2.70 -8.23 -6.09
C GLY A 84 2.95 -9.65 -5.55
N ASP A 85 4.18 -10.00 -5.16
CA ASP A 85 4.54 -11.29 -4.55
C ASP A 85 4.77 -11.15 -3.03
N VAL A 86 5.09 -12.25 -2.37
CA VAL A 86 5.22 -12.31 -0.91
C VAL A 86 6.45 -11.58 -0.41
N GLY A 87 6.27 -10.60 0.46
CA GLY A 87 7.34 -10.01 1.26
C GLY A 87 7.69 -10.93 2.45
N VAL A 88 8.98 -11.18 2.68
CA VAL A 88 9.43 -12.09 3.73
C VAL A 88 10.18 -11.34 4.83
N VAL A 89 9.79 -11.60 6.09
CA VAL A 89 10.41 -11.02 7.28
C VAL A 89 10.92 -12.12 8.19
N ALA A 90 12.09 -11.92 8.81
CA ALA A 90 12.59 -12.78 9.88
C ALA A 90 12.90 -11.98 11.13
N ILE A 91 12.26 -12.32 12.25
CA ILE A 91 12.38 -11.64 13.54
C ILE A 91 12.65 -12.62 14.70
N GLY A 92 13.10 -12.09 15.81
CA GLY A 92 13.29 -12.87 17.04
C GLY A 92 12.00 -13.05 17.85
N ALA A 93 12.16 -13.63 19.03
CA ALA A 93 11.09 -13.91 20.00
C ALA A 93 10.80 -12.69 20.89
N GLY A 94 9.63 -12.69 21.50
CA GLY A 94 9.25 -11.80 22.58
C GLY A 94 9.22 -10.32 22.20
N PRO A 95 10.17 -9.51 22.65
CA PRO A 95 10.23 -8.07 22.33
C PRO A 95 10.22 -7.79 20.83
N SER A 96 10.91 -8.62 20.05
CA SER A 96 10.92 -8.51 18.58
C SER A 96 9.53 -8.64 17.98
N ALA A 97 8.75 -9.62 18.45
CA ALA A 97 7.37 -9.79 18.00
C ALA A 97 6.49 -8.59 18.38
N ALA A 98 6.58 -8.13 19.64
CA ALA A 98 5.77 -7.01 20.13
C ALA A 98 6.01 -5.70 19.35
N MET A 99 7.22 -5.45 18.87
CA MET A 99 7.57 -4.26 18.08
C MET A 99 6.92 -4.21 16.68
N THR A 100 6.33 -5.31 16.21
CA THR A 100 5.76 -5.38 14.85
C THR A 100 4.31 -4.92 14.73
N GLY A 101 3.61 -4.70 15.85
CA GLY A 101 2.15 -4.56 15.91
C GLY A 101 1.55 -3.61 14.88
N THR A 102 1.90 -2.33 14.92
CA THR A 102 1.35 -1.31 14.00
C THR A 102 1.62 -1.65 12.53
N ALA A 103 2.82 -2.13 12.21
CA ALA A 103 3.19 -2.49 10.86
C ALA A 103 2.37 -3.70 10.35
N LEU A 104 2.16 -4.72 11.19
CA LEU A 104 1.34 -5.89 10.87
C LEU A 104 -0.12 -5.52 10.64
N VAL A 105 -0.72 -4.70 11.53
CA VAL A 105 -2.11 -4.25 11.36
C VAL A 105 -2.28 -3.44 10.08
N THR A 106 -1.30 -2.57 9.74
CA THR A 106 -1.32 -1.82 8.48
C THR A 106 -1.29 -2.75 7.27
N ALA A 107 -0.39 -3.73 7.28
CA ALA A 107 -0.28 -4.73 6.22
C ALA A 107 -1.55 -5.61 6.14
N ALA A 108 -2.16 -5.98 7.28
CA ALA A 108 -3.38 -6.76 7.34
C ALA A 108 -4.58 -5.99 6.76
N ARG A 109 -4.76 -4.72 7.11
CA ARG A 109 -5.80 -3.85 6.51
C ARG A 109 -5.62 -3.68 5.02
N ARG A 110 -4.37 -3.57 4.57
CA ARG A 110 -4.01 -3.55 3.15
C ARG A 110 -4.19 -4.89 2.48
N ARG A 111 -4.16 -6.01 3.24
CA ARG A 111 -4.07 -7.40 2.76
C ARG A 111 -2.81 -7.64 1.94
N SER A 112 -1.71 -7.04 2.38
CA SER A 112 -0.42 -7.26 1.73
C SER A 112 0.02 -8.71 1.91
N PRO A 113 0.51 -9.39 0.87
CA PRO A 113 1.01 -10.74 0.99
C PRO A 113 2.36 -10.74 1.74
N LEU A 114 2.31 -10.97 3.05
CA LEU A 114 3.49 -11.04 3.90
C LEU A 114 3.62 -12.40 4.58
N VAL A 115 4.83 -12.89 4.70
CA VAL A 115 5.18 -14.01 5.57
C VAL A 115 6.21 -13.54 6.59
N VAL A 116 5.87 -13.72 7.87
CA VAL A 116 6.75 -13.42 8.99
C VAL A 116 7.23 -14.73 9.60
N ILE A 117 8.53 -14.95 9.59
CA ILE A 117 9.18 -16.03 10.31
C ILE A 117 9.61 -15.47 11.66
N ALA A 118 8.93 -15.87 12.72
CA ALA A 118 9.16 -15.38 14.07
C ALA A 118 9.74 -16.49 14.95
N GLY A 119 10.84 -16.20 15.63
CA GLY A 119 11.29 -17.05 16.72
C GLY A 119 10.31 -17.00 17.90
N ASP A 120 10.23 -18.06 18.69
CA ASP A 120 9.45 -18.10 19.93
C ASP A 120 10.21 -18.80 21.05
N VAL A 121 9.80 -18.57 22.27
CA VAL A 121 10.34 -19.25 23.45
C VAL A 121 9.85 -20.70 23.47
N ALA A 122 10.76 -21.64 23.80
CA ALA A 122 10.37 -23.04 23.93
C ALA A 122 9.20 -23.20 24.93
N PRO A 123 8.17 -24.00 24.62
CA PRO A 123 7.01 -24.16 25.51
C PRO A 123 7.36 -24.66 26.90
N THR A 124 8.49 -25.35 27.03
CA THR A 124 9.02 -25.89 28.33
C THR A 124 9.68 -24.83 29.21
N GLU A 125 10.10 -23.69 28.62
CA GLU A 125 10.77 -22.60 29.35
C GLU A 125 9.77 -21.59 29.90
N ARG A 126 9.14 -21.91 31.05
CA ARG A 126 8.01 -21.16 31.60
C ARG A 126 8.36 -19.76 32.13
N ASP A 127 9.56 -19.56 32.58
CA ASP A 127 10.08 -18.35 33.21
C ASP A 127 11.08 -17.57 32.33
N HIS A 128 11.14 -17.90 31.04
CA HIS A 128 12.04 -17.22 30.11
C HIS A 128 11.64 -15.74 29.92
N LEU A 129 12.64 -14.82 29.96
CA LEU A 129 12.41 -13.35 29.90
C LEU A 129 11.66 -12.85 28.65
N LYS A 130 11.80 -13.55 27.50
CA LYS A 130 11.11 -13.19 26.26
C LYS A 130 9.68 -13.72 26.16
N ARG A 131 9.20 -14.47 27.16
CA ARG A 131 7.92 -15.17 27.09
C ARG A 131 6.75 -14.20 27.22
N PHE A 132 5.82 -14.24 26.24
CA PHE A 132 4.51 -13.62 26.30
C PHE A 132 3.55 -14.37 25.36
N PRO A 133 2.24 -14.08 25.34
CA PRO A 133 1.28 -14.75 24.45
C PRO A 133 1.48 -14.37 22.96
N GLN A 134 2.63 -14.80 22.38
CA GLN A 134 3.08 -14.38 21.06
C GLN A 134 2.17 -14.89 19.94
N HIS A 135 1.66 -16.12 20.05
CA HIS A 135 0.69 -16.65 19.09
C HIS A 135 -0.57 -15.78 19.03
N ASP A 136 -1.18 -15.49 20.18
CA ASP A 136 -2.41 -14.70 20.26
C ASP A 136 -2.19 -13.26 19.77
N PHE A 137 -1.03 -12.69 20.08
CA PHE A 137 -0.62 -11.39 19.56
C PHE A 137 -0.60 -11.38 18.02
N PHE A 138 0.02 -12.38 17.40
CA PHE A 138 0.09 -12.44 15.94
C PHE A 138 -1.27 -12.74 15.30
N GLU A 139 -2.09 -13.62 15.90
CA GLU A 139 -3.47 -13.82 15.45
C GLU A 139 -4.24 -12.51 15.42
N LEU A 140 -4.12 -11.69 16.46
CA LEU A 140 -4.78 -10.40 16.55
C LEU A 140 -4.23 -9.37 15.53
N MET A 141 -2.90 -9.28 15.36
CA MET A 141 -2.27 -8.22 14.56
C MET A 141 -2.17 -8.56 13.07
N ALA A 142 -1.88 -9.81 12.73
CA ALA A 142 -1.71 -10.27 11.36
C ALA A 142 -2.97 -10.95 10.79
N GLY A 143 -3.84 -11.46 11.67
CA GLY A 143 -5.03 -12.23 11.30
C GLY A 143 -4.77 -13.71 11.03
N HIS A 144 -3.51 -14.16 11.18
CA HIS A 144 -3.14 -15.58 11.12
C HIS A 144 -1.75 -15.84 11.68
N CYS A 145 -1.69 -16.84 12.58
CA CYS A 145 -0.44 -17.34 13.12
C CYS A 145 -0.45 -18.87 13.17
N LEU A 146 0.53 -19.50 12.55
CA LEU A 146 0.76 -20.92 12.65
C LEU A 146 1.97 -21.17 13.55
N SER A 147 1.74 -21.78 14.72
CA SER A 147 2.83 -22.17 15.62
C SER A 147 3.32 -23.57 15.30
N GLN A 148 4.60 -23.69 14.96
CA GLN A 148 5.22 -24.97 14.67
C GLN A 148 5.32 -25.82 15.94
N VAL A 149 4.89 -27.07 15.85
CA VAL A 149 4.86 -28.01 16.98
C VAL A 149 5.83 -29.20 16.82
N SER A 150 6.36 -29.40 15.62
CA SER A 150 7.23 -30.53 15.27
C SER A 150 8.32 -30.10 14.29
N PRO A 151 9.57 -30.59 14.43
CA PRO A 151 10.60 -30.37 13.41
C PRO A 151 10.18 -30.87 12.02
N GLY A 152 9.46 -31.99 11.93
CA GLY A 152 9.02 -32.59 10.65
C GLY A 152 8.05 -31.75 9.85
N SER A 153 7.25 -30.91 10.49
CA SER A 153 6.21 -30.10 9.84
C SER A 153 6.72 -28.84 9.14
N VAL A 154 8.01 -28.48 9.30
CA VAL A 154 8.54 -27.18 8.87
C VAL A 154 8.28 -26.83 7.40
N VAL A 155 8.40 -27.80 6.50
CA VAL A 155 8.15 -27.58 5.06
C VAL A 155 6.67 -27.34 4.80
N ARG A 156 5.80 -28.22 5.30
CA ARG A 156 4.35 -28.10 5.21
C ARG A 156 3.88 -26.74 5.74
N ASP A 157 4.35 -26.36 6.94
CA ASP A 157 3.92 -25.15 7.64
C ASP A 157 4.40 -23.89 6.88
N THR A 158 5.61 -23.94 6.29
CA THR A 158 6.13 -22.87 5.42
C THR A 158 5.24 -22.70 4.18
N PHE A 159 4.92 -23.79 3.50
CA PHE A 159 4.05 -23.75 2.33
C PHE A 159 2.67 -23.20 2.67
N GLU A 160 2.11 -23.58 3.82
CA GLU A 160 0.77 -23.12 4.25
C GLU A 160 0.75 -21.60 4.48
N VAL A 161 1.73 -21.01 5.18
CA VAL A 161 1.77 -19.57 5.42
C VAL A 161 1.96 -18.78 4.11
N PHE A 162 2.77 -19.29 3.17
CA PHE A 162 2.91 -18.68 1.84
C PHE A 162 1.64 -18.79 1.00
N ARG A 163 1.01 -19.97 0.97
CA ARG A 163 -0.26 -20.18 0.27
C ARG A 163 -1.32 -19.20 0.76
N ARG A 164 -1.43 -19.03 2.08
CA ARG A 164 -2.38 -18.10 2.69
C ARG A 164 -2.05 -16.64 2.35
N ALA A 165 -0.80 -16.23 2.44
CA ALA A 165 -0.40 -14.87 2.06
C ALA A 165 -0.75 -14.58 0.59
N ARG A 166 -0.48 -15.52 -0.33
CA ARG A 166 -0.80 -15.37 -1.76
C ARG A 166 -2.30 -15.39 -2.08
N SER A 167 -3.12 -15.96 -1.22
CA SER A 167 -4.59 -15.96 -1.44
C SER A 167 -5.26 -14.59 -1.28
N GLY A 168 -4.51 -13.54 -0.91
CA GLY A 168 -5.04 -12.22 -0.63
C GLY A 168 -5.69 -12.08 0.76
N ALA A 169 -5.45 -13.05 1.64
CA ALA A 169 -5.94 -13.01 3.03
C ALA A 169 -5.16 -12.00 3.90
N GLY A 170 -3.97 -11.57 3.46
CA GLY A 170 -3.09 -10.66 4.20
C GLY A 170 -1.87 -11.37 4.79
N PRO A 171 -1.23 -10.78 5.80
CA PRO A 171 -0.06 -11.35 6.44
C PRO A 171 -0.32 -12.73 7.04
N SER A 172 0.71 -13.56 7.08
CA SER A 172 0.68 -14.86 7.73
C SER A 172 2.00 -15.07 8.49
N VAL A 173 1.90 -15.53 9.73
CA VAL A 173 3.06 -15.70 10.60
C VAL A 173 3.34 -17.18 10.80
N LEU A 174 4.61 -17.57 10.62
CA LEU A 174 5.14 -18.86 11.07
C LEU A 174 5.92 -18.64 12.35
N ASN A 175 5.33 -19.02 13.46
CA ASN A 175 5.89 -18.86 14.81
C ASN A 175 6.62 -20.14 15.21
N ILE A 176 7.94 -20.06 15.41
CA ILE A 176 8.79 -21.24 15.56
C ILE A 176 9.54 -21.17 16.90
N PRO A 177 9.28 -22.08 17.86
CA PRO A 177 10.10 -22.20 19.04
C PRO A 177 11.58 -22.42 18.67
N VAL A 178 12.47 -21.64 19.29
CA VAL A 178 13.92 -21.66 18.95
C VAL A 178 14.53 -23.04 19.14
N ASN A 179 14.10 -23.81 20.15
CA ASN A 179 14.54 -25.18 20.35
C ASN A 179 14.15 -26.13 19.21
N LEU A 180 13.02 -25.89 18.52
CA LEU A 180 12.64 -26.64 17.32
C LEU A 180 13.48 -26.18 16.12
N LEU A 181 13.72 -24.88 15.96
CA LEU A 181 14.55 -24.34 14.88
C LEU A 181 15.97 -24.91 14.91
N GLU A 182 16.53 -25.08 16.10
CA GLU A 182 17.87 -25.67 16.33
C GLU A 182 17.86 -27.21 16.44
N ALA A 183 16.71 -27.86 16.40
CA ALA A 183 16.61 -29.30 16.53
C ALA A 183 17.27 -30.03 15.34
N PRO A 184 17.96 -31.15 15.58
CA PRO A 184 18.41 -32.01 14.49
C PRO A 184 17.22 -32.73 13.84
N ILE A 185 17.23 -32.83 12.52
CA ILE A 185 16.22 -33.55 11.75
C ILE A 185 16.88 -34.42 10.69
N ASP A 186 16.36 -35.65 10.50
CA ASP A 186 16.70 -36.45 9.32
C ASP A 186 15.78 -35.99 8.18
N PHE A 187 16.35 -35.84 6.99
CA PHE A 187 15.59 -35.44 5.82
C PHE A 187 14.41 -36.38 5.49
N ARG A 188 14.52 -37.65 5.90
CA ARG A 188 13.46 -38.64 5.77
C ARG A 188 12.25 -38.40 6.67
N ASP A 189 12.46 -37.68 7.78
CA ASP A 189 11.42 -37.37 8.76
C ASP A 189 10.70 -36.04 8.42
N VAL A 190 11.11 -35.36 7.34
CA VAL A 190 10.45 -34.14 6.88
C VAL A 190 9.14 -34.51 6.18
N GLU A 191 8.05 -34.00 6.71
CA GLU A 191 6.71 -34.16 6.13
C GLU A 191 6.63 -33.44 4.78
N ARG A 192 6.82 -34.19 3.71
CA ARG A 192 6.66 -33.75 2.32
C ARG A 192 5.38 -34.33 1.72
N ASP A 193 4.27 -33.93 2.27
CA ASP A 193 2.99 -34.32 1.68
C ASP A 193 2.76 -33.53 0.39
N SER A 194 2.75 -34.23 -0.73
CA SER A 194 2.55 -33.65 -2.07
C SER A 194 1.27 -32.81 -2.17
N ARG A 195 0.29 -33.04 -1.29
CA ARG A 195 -0.95 -32.25 -1.24
C ARG A 195 -0.69 -30.80 -0.80
N TYR A 196 0.30 -30.57 0.06
CA TYR A 196 0.68 -29.23 0.54
C TYR A 196 1.75 -28.57 -0.31
N MET A 197 2.53 -29.37 -1.03
CA MET A 197 3.60 -28.90 -1.93
C MET A 197 3.11 -28.56 -3.34
N THR A 198 1.86 -28.85 -3.64
CA THR A 198 1.27 -28.45 -4.92
C THR A 198 1.20 -26.92 -4.94
N PRO A 199 1.74 -26.24 -5.98
CA PRO A 199 1.54 -24.82 -6.15
C PRO A 199 0.05 -24.52 -6.00
N ALA A 200 -0.30 -23.43 -5.33
CA ALA A 200 -1.68 -23.04 -5.22
C ALA A 200 -2.32 -23.14 -6.61
N VAL A 201 -3.27 -24.03 -6.76
CA VAL A 201 -4.01 -24.16 -8.02
C VAL A 201 -4.57 -22.79 -8.30
N ALA A 202 -4.23 -22.22 -9.46
CA ALA A 202 -4.84 -20.97 -9.88
C ALA A 202 -6.34 -21.25 -10.00
N VAL A 203 -7.07 -20.92 -8.94
CA VAL A 203 -8.53 -20.98 -8.97
C VAL A 203 -8.97 -19.90 -9.94
N ALA A 204 -9.65 -20.31 -11.01
CA ALA A 204 -10.25 -19.34 -11.93
C ALA A 204 -11.17 -18.42 -11.11
N PRO A 205 -11.14 -17.11 -11.35
CA PRO A 205 -12.09 -16.20 -10.71
C PRO A 205 -13.52 -16.68 -10.93
N PRO A 206 -14.42 -16.47 -9.97
CA PRO A 206 -15.82 -16.86 -10.15
C PRO A 206 -16.42 -16.14 -11.35
N GLU A 207 -17.13 -16.87 -12.20
CA GLU A 207 -17.95 -16.26 -13.27
C GLU A 207 -19.12 -15.52 -12.62
N PRO A 208 -19.42 -14.30 -13.06
CA PRO A 208 -20.55 -13.54 -12.51
C PRO A 208 -21.87 -14.20 -12.86
N ALA A 209 -22.84 -14.15 -11.95
CA ALA A 209 -24.18 -14.64 -12.20
C ALA A 209 -24.84 -13.85 -13.35
N ALA A 210 -25.37 -14.54 -14.36
CA ALA A 210 -25.99 -13.90 -15.54
C ALA A 210 -27.09 -12.91 -15.15
N ALA A 211 -27.97 -13.27 -14.22
CA ALA A 211 -29.04 -12.39 -13.74
C ALA A 211 -28.52 -11.09 -13.10
N ALA A 212 -27.35 -11.12 -12.43
CA ALA A 212 -26.74 -9.91 -11.87
C ALA A 212 -26.14 -9.04 -12.97
N VAL A 213 -25.55 -9.65 -14.01
CA VAL A 213 -25.04 -8.94 -15.18
C VAL A 213 -26.18 -8.27 -15.95
N ASP A 214 -27.27 -8.98 -16.19
CA ASP A 214 -28.45 -8.45 -16.90
C ASP A 214 -29.09 -7.29 -16.13
N ALA A 215 -29.22 -7.41 -14.80
CA ALA A 215 -29.72 -6.34 -13.94
C ALA A 215 -28.80 -5.11 -13.96
N ALA A 216 -27.48 -5.32 -13.91
CA ALA A 216 -26.49 -4.23 -14.00
C ALA A 216 -26.57 -3.51 -15.36
N ALA A 217 -26.65 -4.26 -16.47
CA ALA A 217 -26.76 -3.70 -17.80
C ALA A 217 -28.07 -2.92 -17.99
N HIS A 218 -29.17 -3.42 -17.45
CA HIS A 218 -30.46 -2.72 -17.50
C HIS A 218 -30.41 -1.39 -16.73
N ILE A 219 -29.88 -1.39 -15.48
CA ILE A 219 -29.74 -0.17 -14.68
C ILE A 219 -28.85 0.85 -15.42
N LEU A 220 -27.70 0.42 -15.91
CA LEU A 220 -26.75 1.29 -16.61
C LEU A 220 -27.36 1.87 -17.91
N SER A 221 -28.10 1.07 -18.70
CA SER A 221 -28.69 1.50 -19.97
C SER A 221 -29.80 2.53 -19.78
N THR A 222 -30.44 2.57 -18.64
CA THR A 222 -31.55 3.50 -18.32
C THR A 222 -31.12 4.68 -17.46
N ALA A 223 -29.89 4.67 -16.95
CA ALA A 223 -29.36 5.75 -16.12
C ALA A 223 -29.22 7.06 -16.90
N ARG A 224 -29.60 8.16 -16.28
CA ARG A 224 -29.48 9.51 -16.83
C ARG A 224 -28.20 10.21 -16.39
N ARG A 225 -27.73 9.89 -15.19
CA ARG A 225 -26.54 10.49 -14.56
C ARG A 225 -25.63 9.40 -13.97
N PRO A 226 -25.09 8.51 -14.82
CA PRO A 226 -24.25 7.43 -14.37
C PRO A 226 -22.82 7.92 -14.03
N ILE A 227 -22.22 7.29 -13.01
CA ILE A 227 -20.81 7.48 -12.65
C ILE A 227 -20.11 6.11 -12.51
N ILE A 228 -18.87 6.01 -12.95
CA ILE A 228 -18.02 4.82 -12.79
C ILE A 228 -16.92 5.14 -11.77
N LEU A 229 -16.84 4.35 -10.71
CA LEU A 229 -15.86 4.54 -9.62
C LEU A 229 -14.85 3.40 -9.62
N ALA A 230 -13.59 3.75 -9.88
CA ALA A 230 -12.50 2.80 -9.86
C ALA A 230 -11.79 2.78 -8.49
N GLY A 231 -11.62 1.60 -7.94
CA GLY A 231 -10.76 1.37 -6.80
C GLY A 231 -9.41 0.76 -7.18
N ARG A 232 -8.61 0.48 -6.14
CA ARG A 232 -7.29 -0.13 -6.31
C ARG A 232 -7.32 -1.45 -7.10
N ALA A 233 -8.29 -2.31 -6.85
CA ALA A 233 -8.36 -3.61 -7.51
C ALA A 233 -8.67 -3.53 -9.01
N ALA A 234 -9.17 -2.38 -9.48
CA ALA A 234 -9.43 -2.09 -10.88
C ALA A 234 -8.32 -1.25 -11.55
N ALA A 235 -7.16 -1.08 -10.92
CA ALA A 235 -6.12 -0.15 -11.38
C ALA A 235 -5.30 -0.66 -12.59
N GLY A 236 -5.64 -1.81 -13.17
CA GLY A 236 -4.99 -2.36 -14.36
C GLY A 236 -5.47 -1.72 -15.67
N ALA A 237 -4.61 -1.72 -16.70
CA ALA A 237 -4.92 -1.14 -18.00
C ALA A 237 -6.15 -1.78 -18.66
N GLU A 238 -6.31 -3.09 -18.58
CA GLU A 238 -7.47 -3.81 -19.12
C GLU A 238 -8.77 -3.35 -18.48
N CYS A 239 -8.82 -3.27 -17.13
CA CYS A 239 -10.01 -2.78 -16.42
C CYS A 239 -10.31 -1.33 -16.78
N ARG A 240 -9.30 -0.47 -16.90
CA ARG A 240 -9.46 0.92 -17.35
C ARG A 240 -10.15 0.98 -18.71
N ASP A 241 -9.61 0.25 -19.69
CA ASP A 241 -10.12 0.27 -21.07
C ASP A 241 -11.56 -0.25 -21.15
N LEU A 242 -11.92 -1.25 -20.35
CA LEU A 242 -13.29 -1.76 -20.24
C LEU A 242 -14.23 -0.76 -19.58
N MET A 243 -13.81 -0.13 -18.48
CA MET A 243 -14.59 0.91 -17.82
C MET A 243 -14.81 2.13 -18.73
N MET A 244 -13.79 2.51 -19.51
CA MET A 244 -13.93 3.60 -20.49
C MET A 244 -14.91 3.24 -21.59
N LYS A 245 -14.88 2.02 -22.16
CA LYS A 245 -15.85 1.56 -23.15
C LYS A 245 -17.28 1.55 -22.60
N ILE A 246 -17.48 1.06 -21.39
CA ILE A 246 -18.79 1.09 -20.72
C ILE A 246 -19.23 2.54 -20.52
N GLY A 247 -18.35 3.38 -19.97
CA GLY A 247 -18.67 4.77 -19.69
C GLY A 247 -18.99 5.59 -20.94
N ASP A 248 -18.31 5.33 -22.05
CA ASP A 248 -18.60 5.99 -23.33
C ASP A 248 -19.94 5.53 -23.90
N LEU A 249 -20.30 4.26 -23.72
CA LEU A 249 -21.57 3.71 -24.18
C LEU A 249 -22.76 4.28 -23.40
N VAL A 250 -22.65 4.45 -22.09
CA VAL A 250 -23.75 4.94 -21.23
C VAL A 250 -23.65 6.43 -20.89
N GLY A 251 -22.59 7.11 -21.31
CA GLY A 251 -22.35 8.52 -21.02
C GLY A 251 -21.94 8.79 -19.56
N ALA A 252 -21.24 7.87 -18.90
CA ALA A 252 -20.86 8.03 -17.50
C ALA A 252 -19.70 9.02 -17.29
N LEU A 253 -19.67 9.69 -16.11
CA LEU A 253 -18.46 10.31 -15.59
C LEU A 253 -17.55 9.23 -15.01
N TYR A 254 -16.27 9.56 -14.88
CA TYR A 254 -15.28 8.70 -14.25
C TYR A 254 -14.78 9.33 -12.97
N GLY A 255 -14.58 8.51 -11.95
CA GLY A 255 -13.97 8.91 -10.70
C GLY A 255 -13.19 7.76 -10.09
N SER A 256 -12.31 8.07 -9.15
CA SER A 256 -11.48 7.07 -8.51
C SER A 256 -11.41 7.26 -7.00
N SER A 257 -11.23 6.15 -6.28
CA SER A 257 -10.78 6.25 -4.90
C SER A 257 -9.34 6.82 -4.85
N LEU A 258 -8.90 7.26 -3.67
CA LEU A 258 -7.51 7.74 -3.49
C LEU A 258 -6.46 6.76 -4.07
N GLN A 259 -6.68 5.46 -3.89
CA GLN A 259 -5.74 4.42 -4.36
C GLN A 259 -5.94 4.02 -5.84
N GLY A 260 -6.98 4.52 -6.50
CA GLY A 260 -7.22 4.41 -7.94
C GLY A 260 -6.90 5.69 -8.71
N GLN A 261 -6.37 6.72 -8.05
CA GLN A 261 -6.07 8.01 -8.64
C GLN A 261 -5.17 7.90 -9.90
N TYR A 262 -5.44 8.71 -10.92
CA TYR A 262 -4.75 8.73 -12.21
C TYR A 262 -4.99 7.48 -13.09
N LEU A 263 -6.11 6.79 -12.91
CA LEU A 263 -6.45 5.67 -13.77
C LEU A 263 -7.01 6.13 -15.14
N PHE A 264 -7.88 7.14 -15.14
CA PHE A 264 -8.57 7.59 -16.34
C PHE A 264 -7.86 8.75 -17.04
N ASP A 265 -7.83 8.70 -18.37
CA ASP A 265 -7.39 9.79 -19.24
C ASP A 265 -8.59 10.23 -20.10
N SER A 266 -9.46 11.03 -19.51
CA SER A 266 -10.72 11.46 -20.09
C SER A 266 -11.07 12.87 -19.63
N PRO A 267 -11.65 13.73 -20.49
CA PRO A 267 -12.17 15.03 -20.06
C PRO A 267 -13.36 14.90 -19.08
N TYR A 268 -13.91 13.71 -18.92
CA TYR A 268 -14.98 13.38 -17.98
C TYR A 268 -14.48 12.72 -16.69
N ASP A 269 -13.15 12.72 -16.44
CA ASP A 269 -12.58 12.25 -15.17
C ASP A 269 -12.66 13.35 -14.12
N VAL A 270 -13.54 13.16 -13.12
CA VAL A 270 -13.68 14.07 -11.97
C VAL A 270 -12.57 13.88 -10.93
N GLY A 271 -11.63 12.95 -11.16
CA GLY A 271 -10.50 12.68 -10.26
C GLY A 271 -10.88 11.85 -9.04
N VAL A 272 -10.25 12.18 -7.91
CA VAL A 272 -10.54 11.50 -6.62
C VAL A 272 -11.93 11.90 -6.14
N VAL A 273 -12.74 10.89 -5.78
CA VAL A 273 -14.09 11.09 -5.24
C VAL A 273 -14.14 10.95 -3.72
N GLY A 274 -15.32 11.15 -3.15
CA GLY A 274 -15.55 11.08 -1.72
C GLY A 274 -15.15 12.38 -1.01
N THR A 275 -14.79 12.26 0.26
CA THR A 275 -14.42 13.44 1.09
C THR A 275 -13.17 14.17 0.59
N LEU A 276 -12.37 13.54 -0.30
CA LEU A 276 -11.20 14.13 -0.95
C LEU A 276 -11.52 14.78 -2.31
N GLY A 277 -12.75 14.63 -2.79
CA GLY A 277 -13.19 15.13 -4.07
C GLY A 277 -13.14 16.66 -4.18
N HIS A 278 -13.05 17.15 -5.42
CA HIS A 278 -13.27 18.55 -5.75
C HIS A 278 -14.77 18.85 -5.79
N ALA A 279 -15.13 20.13 -5.98
CA ALA A 279 -16.53 20.55 -6.00
C ALA A 279 -17.36 19.79 -7.07
N THR A 280 -16.82 19.67 -8.27
CA THR A 280 -17.48 18.94 -9.36
C THR A 280 -17.60 17.45 -9.06
N ALA A 281 -16.57 16.82 -8.47
CA ALA A 281 -16.65 15.42 -8.05
C ALA A 281 -17.71 15.20 -6.97
N SER A 282 -17.76 16.08 -5.96
CA SER A 282 -18.77 16.03 -4.88
C SER A 282 -20.19 16.20 -5.43
N ARG A 283 -20.38 17.16 -6.35
CA ARG A 283 -21.67 17.35 -7.04
C ARG A 283 -22.06 16.10 -7.84
N ALA A 284 -21.15 15.55 -8.64
CA ALA A 284 -21.40 14.34 -9.44
C ALA A 284 -21.79 13.15 -8.56
N MET A 285 -21.11 12.95 -7.42
CA MET A 285 -21.43 11.90 -6.44
C MET A 285 -22.79 12.09 -5.76
N THR A 286 -23.25 13.33 -5.59
CA THR A 286 -24.53 13.64 -4.98
C THR A 286 -25.69 13.48 -5.99
N GLU A 287 -25.47 13.88 -7.23
CA GLU A 287 -26.49 13.93 -8.28
C GLU A 287 -26.61 12.62 -9.08
N ALA A 288 -25.66 11.69 -8.93
CA ALA A 288 -25.69 10.42 -9.64
C ALA A 288 -26.95 9.62 -9.32
N ASP A 289 -27.57 9.04 -10.36
CA ASP A 289 -28.68 8.09 -10.24
C ASP A 289 -28.24 6.63 -10.39
N CYS A 290 -27.01 6.41 -10.88
CA CYS A 290 -26.40 5.10 -10.98
C CYS A 290 -24.89 5.19 -10.75
N ALA A 291 -24.34 4.25 -9.98
CA ALA A 291 -22.89 4.11 -9.77
C ALA A 291 -22.44 2.68 -10.08
N LEU A 292 -21.50 2.53 -11.03
CA LEU A 292 -20.75 1.29 -11.25
C LEU A 292 -19.44 1.38 -10.46
N VAL A 293 -19.31 0.61 -9.41
CA VAL A 293 -18.18 0.62 -8.47
C VAL A 293 -17.33 -0.62 -8.70
N VAL A 294 -16.08 -0.44 -9.08
CA VAL A 294 -15.19 -1.55 -9.48
C VAL A 294 -13.97 -1.60 -8.59
N GLY A 295 -13.87 -2.65 -7.78
CA GLY A 295 -12.73 -2.90 -6.92
C GLY A 295 -12.45 -1.80 -5.89
N ALA A 296 -13.47 -1.05 -5.49
CA ALA A 296 -13.43 0.00 -4.48
C ALA A 296 -14.34 -0.34 -3.30
N SER A 297 -13.88 -0.02 -2.08
CA SER A 297 -14.72 -0.04 -0.89
C SER A 297 -15.55 1.25 -0.84
N LEU A 298 -16.85 1.11 -0.60
CA LEU A 298 -17.76 2.24 -0.38
C LEU A 298 -17.75 2.65 1.10
N ASN A 299 -16.54 2.86 1.65
CA ASN A 299 -16.38 3.27 3.05
C ASN A 299 -16.85 4.71 3.29
N SER A 300 -16.89 5.12 4.56
CA SER A 300 -17.34 6.45 4.99
C SER A 300 -16.64 7.61 4.28
N TYR A 301 -15.37 7.46 3.93
CA TYR A 301 -14.64 8.51 3.18
C TYR A 301 -15.07 8.59 1.71
N THR A 302 -15.36 7.44 1.09
CA THR A 302 -15.78 7.40 -0.34
C THR A 302 -17.19 7.93 -0.51
N VAL A 303 -18.12 7.61 0.41
CA VAL A 303 -19.53 8.02 0.34
C VAL A 303 -19.89 9.18 1.28
N ALA A 304 -18.90 9.86 1.87
CA ALA A 304 -19.11 10.97 2.82
C ALA A 304 -20.19 10.64 3.87
N HIS A 305 -19.99 9.51 4.56
CA HIS A 305 -20.93 8.99 5.57
C HIS A 305 -22.37 8.78 5.06
N GLY A 306 -22.52 8.36 3.80
CA GLY A 306 -23.80 8.11 3.15
C GLY A 306 -24.46 9.33 2.51
N GLN A 307 -23.79 10.49 2.51
CA GLN A 307 -24.31 11.68 1.82
C GLN A 307 -24.18 11.55 0.30
N PHE A 308 -23.11 10.93 -0.18
CA PHE A 308 -22.90 10.67 -1.59
C PHE A 308 -23.57 9.36 -2.01
N LEU A 309 -24.03 9.30 -3.24
CA LEU A 309 -24.75 8.16 -3.84
C LEU A 309 -26.05 7.76 -3.12
N ALA A 310 -26.60 8.63 -2.25
CA ALA A 310 -27.80 8.33 -1.46
C ALA A 310 -29.03 7.99 -2.32
N SER A 311 -29.11 8.53 -3.55
CA SER A 311 -30.21 8.28 -4.49
C SER A 311 -29.80 7.39 -5.66
N ALA A 312 -28.56 6.94 -5.73
CA ALA A 312 -28.04 6.16 -6.83
C ALA A 312 -28.34 4.67 -6.67
N LYS A 313 -28.62 4.00 -7.80
CA LYS A 313 -28.53 2.54 -7.88
C LYS A 313 -27.07 2.12 -7.91
N ILE A 314 -26.64 1.30 -6.94
CA ILE A 314 -25.24 0.91 -6.79
C ILE A 314 -25.02 -0.50 -7.33
N ILE A 315 -24.18 -0.60 -8.35
CA ILE A 315 -23.66 -1.84 -8.93
C ILE A 315 -22.23 -1.99 -8.46
N GLN A 316 -21.91 -3.03 -7.71
CA GLN A 316 -20.54 -3.26 -7.22
C GLN A 316 -19.93 -4.52 -7.83
N VAL A 317 -18.72 -4.41 -8.37
CA VAL A 317 -17.91 -5.53 -8.87
C VAL A 317 -16.73 -5.71 -7.92
N ASP A 318 -16.65 -6.84 -7.24
CA ASP A 318 -15.51 -7.21 -6.38
C ASP A 318 -15.33 -8.73 -6.38
N ILE A 319 -14.11 -9.19 -6.24
CA ILE A 319 -13.80 -10.62 -6.17
C ILE A 319 -14.18 -11.25 -4.82
N ARG A 320 -14.41 -10.44 -3.81
CA ARG A 320 -14.64 -10.86 -2.43
C ARG A 320 -16.12 -10.80 -2.07
N PRO A 321 -16.77 -11.94 -1.73
CA PRO A 321 -18.18 -11.94 -1.31
C PRO A 321 -18.49 -11.01 -0.13
N GLY A 322 -17.56 -10.90 0.84
CA GLY A 322 -17.71 -10.03 2.01
C GLY A 322 -17.48 -8.53 1.76
N ALA A 323 -17.23 -8.10 0.52
CA ALA A 323 -17.10 -6.67 0.19
C ALA A 323 -18.45 -6.01 -0.11
N PHE A 324 -19.48 -6.81 -0.42
CA PHE A 324 -20.78 -6.30 -0.83
C PHE A 324 -21.62 -5.91 0.40
N GLY A 325 -22.05 -4.66 0.44
CA GLY A 325 -22.91 -4.18 1.51
C GLY A 325 -22.25 -4.04 2.89
N ASP A 326 -20.93 -4.19 2.98
CA ASP A 326 -20.17 -4.10 4.25
C ASP A 326 -20.36 -2.73 4.93
N THR A 327 -20.26 -1.66 4.16
CA THR A 327 -20.40 -0.29 4.67
C THR A 327 -21.54 0.50 4.01
N THR A 328 -21.92 0.12 2.79
CA THR A 328 -22.96 0.80 2.00
C THR A 328 -23.79 -0.24 1.27
N PRO A 329 -25.13 -0.22 1.39
CA PRO A 329 -25.99 -1.13 0.65
C PRO A 329 -25.75 -1.08 -0.85
N VAL A 330 -25.81 -2.22 -1.54
CA VAL A 330 -25.67 -2.33 -2.97
C VAL A 330 -26.93 -2.92 -3.61
N ASP A 331 -27.35 -2.44 -4.77
CA ASP A 331 -28.51 -2.96 -5.50
C ASP A 331 -28.16 -4.21 -6.32
N VAL A 332 -26.95 -4.23 -6.90
CA VAL A 332 -26.46 -5.37 -7.68
C VAL A 332 -25.03 -5.69 -7.28
N ALA A 333 -24.80 -6.94 -6.81
CA ALA A 333 -23.49 -7.48 -6.47
C ALA A 333 -22.99 -8.41 -7.58
N ILE A 334 -21.82 -8.12 -8.15
CA ILE A 334 -21.16 -8.93 -9.19
C ILE A 334 -19.87 -9.48 -8.59
N CYS A 335 -19.93 -10.74 -8.13
CA CYS A 335 -18.78 -11.43 -7.55
C CYS A 335 -17.94 -12.06 -8.65
N SER A 336 -16.89 -11.36 -9.07
CA SER A 336 -15.92 -11.81 -10.07
C SER A 336 -14.63 -10.99 -9.98
N ASP A 337 -13.59 -11.39 -10.71
CA ASP A 337 -12.52 -10.42 -10.99
C ASP A 337 -13.07 -9.27 -11.82
N ALA A 338 -12.37 -8.11 -11.71
CA ALA A 338 -12.87 -6.88 -12.30
C ALA A 338 -12.98 -6.97 -13.84
N ALA A 339 -11.99 -7.58 -14.51
CA ALA A 339 -11.98 -7.64 -15.97
C ALA A 339 -13.10 -8.56 -16.49
N THR A 340 -13.28 -9.73 -15.87
CA THR A 340 -14.37 -10.67 -16.23
C THR A 340 -15.74 -10.02 -16.04
N GLY A 341 -15.99 -9.41 -14.86
CA GLY A 341 -17.25 -8.74 -14.59
C GLY A 341 -17.54 -7.61 -15.56
N LEU A 342 -16.55 -6.76 -15.84
CA LEU A 342 -16.68 -5.66 -16.78
C LEU A 342 -16.92 -6.13 -18.23
N ASN A 343 -16.24 -7.19 -18.69
CA ASN A 343 -16.47 -7.77 -20.00
C ASN A 343 -17.91 -8.29 -20.16
N ARG A 344 -18.44 -8.97 -19.14
CA ARG A 344 -19.85 -9.45 -19.17
C ARG A 344 -20.86 -8.30 -19.18
N ILE A 345 -20.63 -7.24 -18.37
CA ILE A 345 -21.48 -6.03 -18.39
C ILE A 345 -21.44 -5.36 -19.75
N LEU A 346 -20.25 -5.19 -20.34
CA LEU A 346 -20.09 -4.55 -21.65
C LEU A 346 -20.83 -5.32 -22.74
N ALA A 347 -20.69 -6.65 -22.78
CA ALA A 347 -21.40 -7.50 -23.74
C ALA A 347 -22.93 -7.37 -23.59
N ALA A 348 -23.45 -7.45 -22.36
CA ALA A 348 -24.88 -7.29 -22.10
C ALA A 348 -25.42 -5.88 -22.50
N LEU A 349 -24.65 -4.82 -22.28
CA LEU A 349 -25.01 -3.47 -22.74
C LEU A 349 -25.04 -3.37 -24.26
N GLN A 350 -24.13 -4.02 -24.97
CA GLN A 350 -24.11 -4.08 -26.44
C GLN A 350 -25.30 -4.86 -26.97
N ASP A 351 -25.66 -5.99 -26.35
CA ASP A 351 -26.84 -6.78 -26.72
C ASP A 351 -28.16 -6.03 -26.52
N LEU A 352 -28.23 -5.17 -25.49
CA LEU A 352 -29.37 -4.27 -25.27
C LEU A 352 -29.42 -3.10 -26.26
N GLY A 353 -28.38 -2.91 -27.08
CA GLY A 353 -28.27 -1.74 -27.96
C GLY A 353 -28.14 -0.43 -27.16
N ALA A 354 -27.54 -0.50 -25.95
CA ALA A 354 -27.35 0.68 -25.12
C ALA A 354 -26.55 1.75 -25.86
N GLY A 355 -26.99 2.99 -25.80
CA GLY A 355 -26.37 4.13 -26.46
C GLY A 355 -27.18 5.38 -26.13
N GLY A 356 -27.04 5.85 -24.90
CA GLY A 356 -27.84 6.98 -24.42
C GLY A 356 -27.04 8.27 -24.29
N ARG A 357 -27.75 9.41 -24.38
CA ARG A 357 -27.22 10.70 -23.94
C ARG A 357 -27.38 10.81 -22.41
N SER A 358 -26.28 10.90 -21.70
CA SER A 358 -26.27 11.21 -20.27
C SER A 358 -26.47 12.72 -20.05
N GLU A 359 -27.13 13.08 -18.97
CA GLU A 359 -27.23 14.47 -18.50
C GLU A 359 -25.90 14.96 -17.90
N PHE A 360 -24.96 14.07 -17.63
CA PHE A 360 -23.66 14.41 -17.09
C PHE A 360 -22.63 14.84 -18.13
N ARG A 361 -22.73 14.35 -19.39
CA ARG A 361 -21.74 14.66 -20.41
C ARG A 361 -22.14 15.86 -21.24
N GLY A 362 -21.27 16.86 -21.29
CA GLY A 362 -21.42 18.07 -22.07
C GLY A 362 -20.28 19.04 -21.81
N ASP A 363 -20.20 20.12 -22.60
CA ASP A 363 -19.11 21.10 -22.50
C ASP A 363 -19.04 21.79 -21.13
N ASP A 364 -20.19 22.02 -20.51
CA ASP A 364 -20.25 22.65 -19.17
C ASP A 364 -19.59 21.74 -18.09
N MET A 365 -19.78 20.43 -18.19
CA MET A 365 -19.13 19.48 -17.27
C MET A 365 -17.63 19.44 -17.50
N VAL A 366 -17.18 19.36 -18.74
CA VAL A 366 -15.74 19.39 -19.09
C VAL A 366 -15.11 20.68 -18.57
N LYS A 367 -15.77 21.81 -18.75
CA LYS A 367 -15.31 23.11 -18.26
C LYS A 367 -15.22 23.14 -16.72
N ALA A 368 -16.25 22.65 -16.02
CA ALA A 368 -16.26 22.60 -14.56
C ALA A 368 -15.14 21.72 -14.00
N ILE A 369 -14.90 20.55 -14.60
CA ILE A 369 -13.79 19.66 -14.23
C ILE A 369 -12.45 20.37 -14.44
N ALA A 370 -12.25 20.99 -15.60
CA ALA A 370 -11.02 21.72 -15.91
C ALA A 370 -10.78 22.89 -14.96
N GLU A 371 -11.82 23.62 -14.57
CA GLU A 371 -11.77 24.72 -13.60
C GLU A 371 -11.35 24.22 -12.20
N ASP A 372 -11.92 23.13 -11.72
CA ASP A 372 -11.54 22.52 -10.45
C ASP A 372 -10.04 22.17 -10.40
N PHE A 373 -9.52 21.53 -11.45
CA PHE A 373 -8.09 21.22 -11.53
C PHE A 373 -7.20 22.46 -11.74
N ALA A 374 -7.71 23.49 -12.43
CA ALA A 374 -6.98 24.74 -12.59
C ALA A 374 -6.87 25.50 -11.26
N GLN A 375 -7.93 25.48 -10.43
CA GLN A 375 -7.92 26.14 -9.12
C GLN A 375 -6.84 25.61 -8.18
N LEU A 376 -6.44 24.33 -8.30
CA LEU A 376 -5.33 23.79 -7.51
C LEU A 376 -4.01 24.51 -7.79
N ARG A 377 -3.84 25.06 -8.98
CA ARG A 377 -2.62 25.74 -9.43
C ARG A 377 -2.71 27.27 -9.37
N HIS A 378 -3.93 27.80 -9.27
CA HIS A 378 -4.17 29.24 -9.12
C HIS A 378 -4.24 29.61 -7.65
N TYR A 379 -3.07 29.73 -7.02
CA TYR A 379 -2.93 30.19 -5.65
C TYR A 379 -1.87 31.30 -5.58
N GLN A 380 -2.05 32.23 -4.66
CA GLN A 380 -1.00 33.17 -4.31
C GLN A 380 -0.09 32.47 -3.29
N PRO A 381 1.22 32.34 -3.58
CA PRO A 381 2.15 31.78 -2.60
C PRO A 381 2.10 32.57 -1.30
N ALA A 382 2.09 31.86 -0.17
CA ALA A 382 2.16 32.50 1.12
C ALA A 382 3.50 33.25 1.29
N SER A 383 3.49 34.38 1.97
CA SER A 383 4.71 35.11 2.30
C SER A 383 5.47 34.45 3.46
N GLY A 384 6.76 34.65 3.54
CA GLY A 384 7.61 34.07 4.59
C GLY A 384 8.24 32.74 4.17
N ALA A 385 7.97 31.67 4.92
CA ALA A 385 8.46 30.33 4.61
C ALA A 385 7.85 29.76 3.31
N LEU A 386 8.46 28.71 2.74
CA LEU A 386 8.02 28.12 1.48
C LEU A 386 6.59 27.59 1.55
N ASP A 387 5.78 27.96 0.57
CA ASP A 387 4.43 27.41 0.40
C ASP A 387 4.51 25.92 0.00
N PRO A 388 3.91 24.99 0.76
CA PRO A 388 3.99 23.55 0.47
C PRO A 388 3.43 23.20 -0.91
N ARG A 389 2.48 23.95 -1.45
CA ARG A 389 1.92 23.75 -2.79
C ARG A 389 2.98 24.02 -3.86
N LEU A 390 3.68 25.15 -3.73
CA LEU A 390 4.77 25.54 -4.63
C LEU A 390 5.96 24.57 -4.55
N VAL A 391 6.28 24.10 -3.33
CA VAL A 391 7.29 23.06 -3.11
C VAL A 391 6.94 21.79 -3.90
N LEU A 392 5.72 21.28 -3.72
CA LEU A 392 5.30 20.04 -4.36
C LEU A 392 5.14 20.15 -5.87
N ASP A 393 4.66 21.29 -6.38
CA ASP A 393 4.63 21.56 -7.83
C ASP A 393 6.05 21.59 -8.41
N THR A 394 7.03 22.13 -7.67
CA THR A 394 8.43 22.18 -8.10
C THR A 394 9.04 20.78 -8.08
N VAL A 395 8.88 20.02 -6.98
CA VAL A 395 9.34 18.63 -6.89
C VAL A 395 8.71 17.78 -8.00
N ASN A 396 7.40 17.91 -8.23
CA ASN A 396 6.69 17.14 -9.27
C ASN A 396 7.29 17.33 -10.68
N ARG A 397 7.74 18.56 -11.02
CA ARG A 397 8.42 18.83 -12.30
C ARG A 397 9.78 18.16 -12.43
N CYS A 398 10.44 17.91 -11.30
CA CYS A 398 11.77 17.32 -11.23
C CYS A 398 11.76 15.79 -11.15
N LEU A 399 10.62 15.16 -10.87
CA LEU A 399 10.53 13.72 -10.73
C LEU A 399 10.91 12.99 -12.03
N PRO A 400 11.73 11.93 -11.95
CA PRO A 400 12.08 11.15 -13.15
C PRO A 400 10.86 10.41 -13.72
N ARG A 401 10.94 10.01 -14.99
CA ARG A 401 9.85 9.28 -15.66
C ARG A 401 9.61 7.91 -15.04
N ARG A 402 10.70 7.16 -14.74
CA ARG A 402 10.62 5.89 -14.01
C ARG A 402 10.73 6.16 -12.52
N ARG A 403 9.60 6.12 -11.84
CA ARG A 403 9.54 6.44 -10.41
C ARG A 403 8.54 5.57 -9.67
N ARG A 404 8.71 5.55 -8.35
CA ARG A 404 7.71 5.14 -7.37
C ARG A 404 7.53 6.26 -6.37
N ILE A 405 6.31 6.52 -5.98
CA ILE A 405 5.94 7.57 -5.02
C ILE A 405 5.37 6.89 -3.79
N VAL A 406 5.99 7.11 -2.64
CA VAL A 406 5.50 6.61 -1.35
C VAL A 406 5.09 7.80 -0.50
N VAL A 407 3.89 7.75 0.08
CA VAL A 407 3.32 8.89 0.81
C VAL A 407 2.89 8.44 2.20
N ASP A 408 3.38 9.14 3.22
CA ASP A 408 2.95 8.94 4.61
C ASP A 408 1.58 9.58 4.88
N ALA A 409 1.01 9.29 6.04
CA ALA A 409 -0.19 9.97 6.52
C ALA A 409 0.15 11.34 7.13
N GLY A 410 -0.82 12.27 7.13
CA GLY A 410 -0.69 13.60 7.72
C GLY A 410 -1.30 14.71 6.85
N HIS A 411 -1.31 15.94 7.36
CA HIS A 411 -1.82 17.10 6.64
C HIS A 411 -1.12 17.34 5.29
N PHE A 412 0.22 17.23 5.26
CA PHE A 412 1.03 17.40 4.05
C PHE A 412 0.65 16.43 2.93
N ALA A 413 0.18 15.23 3.27
CA ALA A 413 -0.14 14.19 2.31
C ALA A 413 -1.26 14.60 1.34
N PHE A 414 -2.20 15.42 1.79
CA PHE A 414 -3.28 15.94 0.94
C PHE A 414 -2.75 16.96 -0.09
N PHE A 415 -1.70 17.70 0.23
CA PHE A 415 -1.01 18.50 -0.78
C PHE A 415 -0.30 17.60 -1.80
N VAL A 416 0.29 16.47 -1.37
CA VAL A 416 0.90 15.50 -2.30
C VAL A 416 -0.17 14.91 -3.24
N VAL A 417 -1.37 14.61 -2.74
CA VAL A 417 -2.51 14.15 -3.55
C VAL A 417 -2.87 15.18 -4.64
N ASP A 418 -2.89 16.45 -4.28
CA ASP A 418 -3.32 17.53 -5.18
C ASP A 418 -2.21 17.95 -6.19
N HIS A 419 -0.92 17.91 -5.80
CA HIS A 419 0.17 18.55 -6.55
C HIS A 419 1.18 17.58 -7.17
N VAL A 420 1.31 16.34 -6.64
CA VAL A 420 2.26 15.36 -7.17
C VAL A 420 1.54 14.34 -8.03
N ARG A 421 1.89 14.24 -9.31
CA ARG A 421 1.27 13.32 -10.26
C ARG A 421 2.01 11.99 -10.36
N SER A 422 1.27 10.91 -10.52
CA SER A 422 1.78 9.61 -10.98
C SER A 422 1.28 9.31 -12.39
N GLY A 423 2.01 8.48 -13.14
CA GLY A 423 1.59 8.05 -14.47
C GLY A 423 0.52 6.96 -14.43
N SER A 424 0.39 6.29 -13.28
CA SER A 424 -0.63 5.27 -13.02
C SER A 424 -0.84 5.09 -11.52
N PRO A 425 -1.96 4.45 -11.10
CA PRO A 425 -2.17 4.13 -9.68
C PRO A 425 -1.08 3.24 -9.09
N SER A 426 -0.49 2.33 -9.89
CA SER A 426 0.54 1.39 -9.44
C SER A 426 1.90 2.07 -9.14
N GLU A 427 2.12 3.30 -9.58
CA GLU A 427 3.32 4.07 -9.23
C GLU A 427 3.27 4.63 -7.82
N ARG A 428 2.10 4.65 -7.17
CA ARG A 428 1.89 5.29 -5.87
C ARG A 428 1.60 4.26 -4.78
N VAL A 429 2.32 4.37 -3.68
CA VAL A 429 2.12 3.60 -2.45
C VAL A 429 1.69 4.56 -1.35
N TRP A 430 0.51 4.31 -0.79
CA TRP A 430 -0.06 5.05 0.33
C TRP A 430 0.08 4.23 1.60
N THR A 431 0.62 4.80 2.69
CA THR A 431 0.86 4.05 3.93
C THR A 431 -0.21 4.26 5.01
N GLY A 432 -1.19 5.11 4.76
CA GLY A 432 -2.24 5.47 5.72
C GLY A 432 -3.36 4.42 5.92
N ASP A 433 -3.15 3.15 5.57
CA ASP A 433 -4.18 2.11 5.68
C ASP A 433 -4.66 1.85 7.14
N PHE A 434 -3.85 2.21 8.13
CA PHE A 434 -4.19 2.18 9.56
C PHE A 434 -4.10 3.57 10.22
N ALA A 435 -4.04 4.65 9.43
CA ALA A 435 -3.88 6.03 9.88
C ALA A 435 -2.61 6.30 10.74
N SER A 436 -1.65 5.37 10.80
CA SER A 436 -0.36 5.60 11.46
C SER A 436 0.56 6.42 10.58
N ILE A 437 1.33 7.32 11.20
CA ILE A 437 2.45 8.03 10.59
C ILE A 437 3.77 7.29 10.82
N GLY A 438 4.83 7.65 10.09
CA GLY A 438 6.16 7.09 10.26
C GLY A 438 6.43 5.79 9.52
N LEU A 439 5.48 5.30 8.68
CA LEU A 439 5.67 4.07 7.91
C LEU A 439 6.32 4.30 6.55
N ALA A 440 6.20 5.51 5.98
CA ALA A 440 6.56 5.73 4.58
C ALA A 440 8.06 5.54 4.31
N VAL A 441 8.95 5.90 5.22
CA VAL A 441 10.40 5.72 5.02
C VAL A 441 10.74 4.23 4.91
N PRO A 442 10.45 3.36 5.89
CA PRO A 442 10.79 1.95 5.76
C PRO A 442 10.00 1.24 4.64
N VAL A 443 8.73 1.57 4.40
CA VAL A 443 7.98 1.08 3.22
C VAL A 443 8.69 1.49 1.93
N GLY A 444 9.14 2.75 1.84
CA GLY A 444 9.89 3.27 0.70
C GLY A 444 11.21 2.55 0.44
N LEU A 445 11.92 2.14 1.50
CA LEU A 445 13.13 1.32 1.37
C LEU A 445 12.80 -0.06 0.76
N GLY A 446 11.71 -0.69 1.19
CA GLY A 446 11.25 -1.94 0.61
C GLY A 446 10.83 -1.81 -0.86
N VAL A 447 10.09 -0.75 -1.20
CA VAL A 447 9.73 -0.41 -2.59
C VAL A 447 10.98 -0.19 -3.44
N ALA A 448 11.95 0.58 -2.95
CA ALA A 448 13.19 0.87 -3.68
C ALA A 448 14.04 -0.39 -3.89
N THR A 449 14.14 -1.25 -2.88
CA THR A 449 14.86 -2.53 -2.98
C THR A 449 14.23 -3.42 -4.05
N ALA A 450 12.90 -3.49 -4.11
CA ALA A 450 12.17 -4.31 -5.07
C ALA A 450 12.13 -3.72 -6.49
N ALA A 451 12.09 -2.38 -6.61
CA ALA A 451 12.02 -1.68 -7.90
C ALA A 451 13.37 -1.66 -8.64
N GLY A 452 14.47 -1.85 -7.91
CA GLY A 452 15.82 -1.83 -8.48
C GLY A 452 16.34 -0.42 -8.81
N ALA A 453 17.60 -0.36 -9.22
CA ALA A 453 18.35 0.90 -9.39
C ALA A 453 17.83 1.81 -10.52
N GLU A 454 17.17 1.25 -11.53
CA GLU A 454 16.64 2.02 -12.67
C GLU A 454 15.35 2.80 -12.35
N THR A 455 14.72 2.50 -11.25
CA THR A 455 13.46 3.13 -10.83
C THR A 455 13.69 3.94 -9.56
N ARG A 456 13.52 5.25 -9.63
CA ARG A 456 13.71 6.11 -8.45
C ARG A 456 12.50 6.04 -7.52
N THR A 457 12.72 5.65 -6.28
CA THR A 457 11.70 5.75 -5.24
C THR A 457 11.81 7.09 -4.54
N VAL A 458 10.68 7.82 -4.48
CA VAL A 458 10.57 9.12 -3.80
C VAL A 458 9.54 8.99 -2.69
N VAL A 459 9.97 9.25 -1.47
CA VAL A 459 9.14 9.20 -0.26
C VAL A 459 8.79 10.61 0.15
N PHE A 460 7.51 10.88 0.34
CA PHE A 460 7.00 12.10 0.96
C PHE A 460 6.56 11.78 2.39
N VAL A 461 7.11 12.51 3.35
CA VAL A 461 6.87 12.29 4.78
C VAL A 461 6.82 13.64 5.50
N GLY A 462 6.01 13.76 6.54
CA GLY A 462 6.05 14.92 7.45
C GLY A 462 7.20 14.78 8.46
N ASP A 463 7.57 15.87 9.09
CA ASP A 463 8.61 15.96 10.13
C ASP A 463 8.38 14.95 11.28
N GLY A 464 7.17 14.93 11.85
CA GLY A 464 6.82 14.01 12.93
C GLY A 464 6.92 12.54 12.50
N GLY A 465 6.44 12.18 11.30
CA GLY A 465 6.55 10.83 10.74
C GLY A 465 8.00 10.46 10.42
N PHE A 466 8.78 11.39 9.91
CA PHE A 466 10.20 11.18 9.64
C PHE A 466 10.99 10.92 10.92
N ALA A 467 10.74 11.70 11.97
CA ALA A 467 11.38 11.52 13.27
C ALA A 467 11.17 10.10 13.85
N MET A 468 10.01 9.47 13.60
CA MET A 468 9.72 8.10 14.06
C MET A 468 10.50 7.01 13.34
N SER A 469 11.09 7.30 12.17
CA SER A 469 11.73 6.31 11.29
C SER A 469 13.21 6.61 10.97
N LEU A 470 13.81 7.58 11.65
CA LEU A 470 15.19 8.03 11.44
C LEU A 470 16.22 6.89 11.46
N VAL A 471 16.02 5.91 12.33
CA VAL A 471 16.96 4.77 12.49
C VAL A 471 17.14 3.98 11.19
N GLU A 472 16.14 3.96 10.31
CA GLU A 472 16.20 3.21 9.06
C GLU A 472 17.02 3.92 7.97
N LEU A 473 17.46 5.16 8.20
CA LEU A 473 18.47 5.81 7.35
C LEU A 473 19.79 5.03 7.35
N ASP A 474 20.17 4.44 8.49
CA ASP A 474 21.32 3.54 8.54
C ASP A 474 21.12 2.30 7.66
N THR A 475 19.91 1.74 7.63
CA THR A 475 19.59 0.62 6.73
C THR A 475 19.75 1.05 5.27
N ALA A 476 19.22 2.23 4.90
CA ALA A 476 19.33 2.76 3.56
C ALA A 476 20.79 2.93 3.12
N VAL A 477 21.65 3.46 4.00
CA VAL A 477 23.08 3.68 3.73
C VAL A 477 23.84 2.36 3.62
N ARG A 478 23.70 1.45 4.60
CA ARG A 478 24.42 0.17 4.60
C ARG A 478 24.09 -0.70 3.38
N HIS A 479 22.86 -0.65 2.91
CA HIS A 479 22.40 -1.41 1.76
C HIS A 479 22.42 -0.58 0.45
N ARG A 480 22.89 0.67 0.48
CA ARG A 480 22.97 1.58 -0.68
C ARG A 480 21.64 1.67 -1.44
N ILE A 481 20.51 1.75 -0.70
CA ILE A 481 19.18 1.77 -1.29
C ILE A 481 18.95 3.14 -1.96
N PRO A 482 18.64 3.19 -3.26
CA PRO A 482 18.52 4.45 -4.02
C PRO A 482 17.16 5.11 -3.79
N VAL A 483 16.95 5.70 -2.61
CA VAL A 483 15.71 6.38 -2.21
C VAL A 483 15.94 7.89 -2.08
N ALA A 484 14.97 8.70 -2.48
CA ALA A 484 14.90 10.11 -2.15
C ALA A 484 13.77 10.34 -1.14
N ILE A 485 14.05 10.97 -0.03
CA ILE A 485 13.11 11.28 1.03
C ILE A 485 12.92 12.79 1.07
N VAL A 486 11.71 13.25 0.81
CA VAL A 486 11.32 14.66 0.87
C VAL A 486 10.50 14.85 2.14
N VAL A 487 11.11 15.50 3.12
CA VAL A 487 10.46 15.84 4.39
C VAL A 487 9.74 17.17 4.21
N ILE A 488 8.43 17.18 4.41
CA ILE A 488 7.63 18.40 4.45
C ILE A 488 7.51 18.80 5.91
N ASP A 489 8.35 19.74 6.29
CA ASP A 489 8.59 20.11 7.68
C ASP A 489 7.86 21.43 7.99
N ASP A 490 6.76 21.33 8.72
CA ASP A 490 5.93 22.45 9.19
C ASP A 490 6.00 22.66 10.71
N ASP A 491 6.97 22.04 11.38
CA ASP A 491 7.21 22.09 12.83
C ASP A 491 5.97 21.66 13.64
N ALA A 492 5.20 20.66 13.11
CA ALA A 492 3.95 20.28 13.74
C ALA A 492 3.43 18.89 13.37
N TYR A 493 2.56 18.35 14.22
CA TYR A 493 1.55 17.39 13.80
C TYR A 493 0.41 18.18 13.13
N GLY A 494 0.61 18.54 11.84
CA GLY A 494 -0.23 19.49 11.15
C GLY A 494 -1.71 19.10 11.07
N ALA A 495 -2.07 17.82 11.04
CA ALA A 495 -3.46 17.35 11.07
C ALA A 495 -4.12 17.68 12.41
N GLU A 496 -3.45 17.41 13.52
CA GLU A 496 -3.89 17.68 14.90
C GLU A 496 -4.04 19.18 15.13
N VAL A 497 -3.10 19.98 14.62
CA VAL A 497 -3.21 21.45 14.64
C VAL A 497 -4.54 21.88 14.02
N ARG A 498 -4.87 21.39 12.83
CA ARG A 498 -6.11 21.78 12.13
C ARG A 498 -7.37 21.28 12.84
N TYR A 499 -7.36 20.10 13.44
CA TYR A 499 -8.49 19.61 14.24
C TYR A 499 -8.75 20.49 15.47
N LEU A 500 -7.70 20.89 16.19
CA LEU A 500 -7.82 21.75 17.37
C LEU A 500 -8.29 23.15 16.97
N GLU A 501 -7.67 23.77 15.96
CA GLU A 501 -8.06 25.08 15.46
C GLU A 501 -9.53 25.13 14.97
N ASN A 502 -10.01 24.11 14.27
CA ASN A 502 -11.39 24.00 13.82
C ASN A 502 -12.40 23.88 14.97
N ARG A 503 -11.95 23.45 16.16
CA ARG A 503 -12.74 23.41 17.40
C ARG A 503 -12.61 24.70 18.23
N GLY A 504 -11.77 25.62 17.81
CA GLY A 504 -11.42 26.83 18.62
C GLY A 504 -10.54 26.52 19.82
N GLU A 505 -9.83 25.40 19.79
CA GLU A 505 -8.94 24.91 20.84
C GLU A 505 -7.49 25.29 20.54
N SER A 506 -6.67 25.39 21.61
CA SER A 506 -5.25 25.71 21.46
C SER A 506 -4.47 24.53 20.88
N ALA A 507 -3.75 24.77 19.79
CA ALA A 507 -2.93 23.78 19.11
C ALA A 507 -1.46 23.74 19.58
N HIS A 508 -1.10 24.38 20.71
CA HIS A 508 0.30 24.52 21.13
C HIS A 508 1.00 23.17 21.40
N LEU A 509 0.27 22.16 21.87
CA LEU A 509 0.84 20.82 22.12
C LEU A 509 1.11 20.01 20.84
N ALA A 510 0.50 20.39 19.72
CA ALA A 510 0.72 19.77 18.42
C ALA A 510 1.84 20.46 17.62
N ARG A 511 2.42 21.54 18.14
CA ARG A 511 3.54 22.28 17.53
C ARG A 511 4.82 21.97 18.31
N PHE A 512 5.93 21.86 17.61
CA PHE A 512 7.26 21.59 18.17
C PHE A 512 8.34 22.18 17.26
N ASP A 513 9.55 22.34 17.80
CA ASP A 513 10.71 22.75 17.00
C ASP A 513 11.37 21.50 16.41
N SER A 514 11.29 21.32 15.12
CA SER A 514 11.95 20.22 14.40
C SER A 514 13.47 20.41 14.41
N PRO A 515 14.26 19.34 14.60
CA PRO A 515 15.70 19.42 14.45
C PRO A 515 16.08 19.65 12.97
N ASP A 516 17.36 19.96 12.69
CA ASP A 516 17.89 19.91 11.33
C ASP A 516 17.98 18.45 10.85
N PHE A 517 16.94 17.96 10.21
CA PHE A 517 16.87 16.58 9.71
C PHE A 517 17.94 16.28 8.66
N ALA A 518 18.36 17.28 7.88
CA ALA A 518 19.44 17.09 6.93
C ALA A 518 20.80 16.90 7.65
N ALA A 519 21.04 17.59 8.75
CA ALA A 519 22.23 17.36 9.57
C ALA A 519 22.23 15.94 10.20
N ILE A 520 21.08 15.49 10.71
CA ILE A 520 20.91 14.13 11.22
C ILE A 520 21.16 13.10 10.12
N ALA A 521 20.57 13.27 8.94
CA ALA A 521 20.73 12.36 7.82
C ALA A 521 22.18 12.27 7.33
N ARG A 522 22.91 13.39 7.30
CA ARG A 522 24.37 13.40 7.02
C ARG A 522 25.14 12.61 8.08
N GLY A 523 24.73 12.68 9.35
CA GLY A 523 25.31 11.88 10.43
C GLY A 523 25.16 10.37 10.22
N TYR A 524 24.09 9.93 9.56
CA TYR A 524 23.90 8.54 9.13
C TYR A 524 24.67 8.18 7.84
N GLY A 525 25.20 9.18 7.12
CA GLY A 525 25.90 8.97 5.84
C GLY A 525 25.04 9.16 4.59
N CYS A 526 23.85 9.71 4.71
CA CYS A 526 23.02 10.10 3.57
C CYS A 526 23.55 11.38 2.90
N GLU A 527 23.34 11.51 1.60
CA GLU A 527 23.32 12.85 1.01
C GLU A 527 22.10 13.61 1.56
N ALA A 528 22.29 14.84 2.04
CA ALA A 528 21.15 15.58 2.58
C ALA A 528 21.30 17.09 2.47
N ARG A 529 20.17 17.78 2.31
CA ARG A 529 20.07 19.23 2.16
C ARG A 529 18.88 19.78 2.97
N THR A 530 19.10 20.88 3.69
CA THR A 530 18.03 21.70 4.26
C THR A 530 17.65 22.76 3.22
N VAL A 531 16.34 22.86 2.94
CA VAL A 531 15.77 23.75 1.92
C VAL A 531 14.90 24.80 2.61
N ARG A 532 15.25 26.08 2.41
CA ARG A 532 14.51 27.24 2.94
C ARG A 532 14.08 28.22 1.86
N THR A 533 14.66 28.11 0.65
CA THR A 533 14.37 28.95 -0.51
C THR A 533 14.03 28.11 -1.75
N LEU A 534 13.41 28.74 -2.75
CA LEU A 534 13.15 28.06 -4.04
C LEU A 534 14.43 27.72 -4.80
N GLU A 535 15.49 28.50 -4.61
CA GLU A 535 16.79 28.22 -5.20
C GLU A 535 17.39 26.93 -4.60
N ASP A 536 17.39 26.81 -3.27
CA ASP A 536 17.79 25.57 -2.58
C ASP A 536 16.98 24.37 -3.06
N LEU A 537 15.64 24.54 -3.20
CA LEU A 537 14.75 23.48 -3.66
C LEU A 537 15.11 23.04 -5.07
N THR A 538 15.35 23.97 -5.99
CA THR A 538 15.70 23.64 -7.38
C THR A 538 17.00 22.86 -7.45
N SER A 539 18.02 23.31 -6.71
CA SER A 539 19.30 22.59 -6.60
C SER A 539 19.16 21.20 -5.97
N ALA A 540 18.29 21.05 -4.96
CA ALA A 540 18.01 19.77 -4.32
C ALA A 540 17.24 18.82 -5.26
N CYS A 541 16.32 19.34 -6.07
CA CYS A 541 15.53 18.57 -7.02
C CYS A 541 16.37 17.87 -8.09
N ASP A 542 17.46 18.50 -8.56
CA ASP A 542 18.36 17.84 -9.52
C ASP A 542 18.96 16.56 -8.92
N ARG A 543 19.22 16.55 -7.62
CA ARG A 543 19.76 15.38 -6.92
C ARG A 543 18.75 14.22 -6.82
N ILE A 544 17.45 14.50 -6.89
CA ILE A 544 16.43 13.42 -6.90
C ILE A 544 16.67 12.45 -8.06
N ARG A 545 17.10 12.96 -9.22
CA ARG A 545 17.38 12.15 -10.42
C ARG A 545 18.72 11.45 -10.37
N ASP A 546 19.74 12.14 -9.84
CA ASP A 546 21.14 11.78 -10.07
C ASP A 546 21.80 11.08 -8.87
N ALA A 547 21.22 11.15 -7.67
CA ALA A 547 21.81 10.53 -6.49
C ALA A 547 21.79 8.99 -6.58
N SER A 548 22.96 8.37 -6.43
CA SER A 548 23.12 6.91 -6.49
C SER A 548 22.79 6.18 -5.18
N GLY A 549 22.62 6.93 -4.10
CA GLY A 549 22.32 6.43 -2.76
C GLY A 549 21.11 7.12 -2.12
N PRO A 550 20.94 6.97 -0.78
CA PRO A 550 19.88 7.62 -0.04
C PRO A 550 20.11 9.15 0.00
N LEU A 551 19.06 9.88 -0.35
CA LEU A 551 19.01 11.34 -0.35
C LEU A 551 17.89 11.81 0.59
N VAL A 552 18.16 12.79 1.45
CA VAL A 552 17.16 13.45 2.30
C VAL A 552 17.10 14.93 1.95
N ILE A 553 15.90 15.42 1.67
CA ILE A 553 15.62 16.83 1.41
C ILE A 553 14.66 17.31 2.51
N ASP A 554 15.18 18.04 3.47
CA ASP A 554 14.43 18.64 4.57
C ASP A 554 13.92 20.00 4.15
N VAL A 555 12.62 20.10 3.82
CA VAL A 555 11.99 21.31 3.27
C VAL A 555 11.18 22.00 4.35
N LYS A 556 11.65 23.14 4.81
CA LYS A 556 10.95 23.99 5.78
C LYS A 556 9.82 24.75 5.08
N VAL A 557 8.60 24.39 5.42
CA VAL A 557 7.40 24.95 4.78
C VAL A 557 6.62 25.87 5.73
N ASN A 558 5.76 26.71 5.16
CA ASN A 558 4.89 27.59 5.92
C ASN A 558 3.77 26.78 6.60
N PRO A 559 3.74 26.71 7.96
CA PRO A 559 2.75 25.96 8.71
C PRO A 559 1.33 26.53 8.60
N ASP A 560 1.16 27.80 8.16
CA ASP A 560 -0.15 28.44 8.09
C ASP A 560 -0.91 28.13 6.80
N VAL A 561 -0.27 27.47 5.84
CA VAL A 561 -0.93 27.04 4.60
C VAL A 561 -1.77 25.80 4.88
N VAL A 562 -3.10 25.97 4.78
CA VAL A 562 -4.06 24.90 5.06
C VAL A 562 -4.52 24.23 3.77
N ASN A 563 -4.42 22.91 3.70
CA ASN A 563 -5.00 22.16 2.59
C ASN A 563 -6.53 22.27 2.60
N ARG A 564 -7.14 22.31 1.39
CA ARG A 564 -8.59 22.44 1.21
C ARG A 564 -9.42 21.41 1.99
N GLN A 565 -8.86 20.23 2.24
CA GLN A 565 -9.52 19.14 2.97
C GLN A 565 -9.72 19.44 4.46
N PHE A 566 -8.96 20.38 5.02
CA PHE A 566 -9.04 20.80 6.40
C PHE A 566 -9.78 22.15 6.58
N ARG A 567 -10.14 22.84 5.48
CA ARG A 567 -10.90 24.09 5.54
C ARG A 567 -12.37 23.77 5.84
N GLY A 568 -12.91 24.34 6.91
CA GLY A 568 -14.34 24.29 7.22
C GLY A 568 -14.87 22.94 7.71
N ARG A 569 -14.02 22.00 8.11
CA ARG A 569 -14.44 20.82 8.88
C ARG A 569 -14.83 21.25 10.28
N THR A 570 -16.07 21.74 10.43
CA THR A 570 -16.68 21.98 11.75
C THR A 570 -16.91 20.65 12.48
N ALA A 571 -17.08 20.73 13.80
CA ALA A 571 -17.16 19.60 14.75
C ALA A 571 -18.15 18.47 14.40
N SER A 572 -19.05 18.63 13.44
CA SER A 572 -19.96 17.56 12.99
C SER A 572 -19.28 16.44 12.21
N ALA A 573 -18.08 16.66 11.67
CA ALA A 573 -17.29 15.61 11.01
C ALA A 573 -16.32 14.92 11.98
N ALA A 574 -16.05 15.51 13.14
CA ALA A 574 -15.17 14.96 14.18
C ALA A 574 -15.90 14.06 15.19
N SER A 575 -17.23 13.95 15.12
CA SER A 575 -18.02 13.06 15.98
C SER A 575 -18.11 11.61 15.46
N ILE A 576 -17.17 11.22 14.58
CA ILE A 576 -17.10 9.88 14.01
C ILE A 576 -15.65 9.38 14.20
N GLU A 577 -15.25 9.32 15.46
CA GLU A 577 -14.22 8.41 15.95
C GLU A 577 -14.87 7.26 16.72
#